data_bede7ceed60505234f49841ab4e97889
#
_entry.id   bede7ceed60505234f49841ab4e97889
#
_cell.length_a   1.000
_cell.length_b   1.000
_cell.length_c   1.000
_cell.angle_alpha   90.00
_cell.angle_beta   90.00
_cell.angle_gamma   90.00
#
_symmetry.space_group_name_H-M   'P 1'
#
loop_
_entity.id
_entity.type
_entity.pdbx_description
1 polymer ?
#
loop_
_entity_poly.entity_id
_entity_poly.type
_entity_poly.pdbx_seq_one_letter_code
_entity_poly.pdbx_strand_id
1 'polypeptide(L)'
;MKLGKAQGFALIDIIFVCGIIGLLAGIALPSMLRAKQSASGASAVGSMRSINSAELTFALTCGNGFYAPNLTTLGFPPTGSHEPFLGGGLTASDTVLKTGYSFRVEGAAYSTAPASCNGLDVGEAAQGFIAIAEPTEPSNPRFFATNASGSIYEHTASLYAIMPEVGEPTAGHVIR
;
A
#
# COMPACT_ATOMS: atom_id res chain seq x y z
N MET A 1 7.23 58.91 -37.07
CA MET A 1 7.06 58.11 -35.85
C MET A 1 5.67 57.55 -35.89
N LYS A 2 5.49 56.24 -36.26
CA LYS A 2 4.15 55.57 -36.26
C LYS A 2 3.87 55.06 -34.85
N LEU A 3 2.95 55.71 -34.16
CA LEU A 3 2.42 55.19 -32.89
C LEU A 3 1.62 53.92 -33.17
N GLY A 4 2.14 52.80 -32.74
CA GLY A 4 1.43 51.50 -32.79
C GLY A 4 0.13 51.61 -31.98
N LYS A 5 -1.02 51.23 -32.58
CA LYS A 5 -2.29 51.12 -31.88
C LYS A 5 -2.15 50.10 -30.75
N ALA A 6 -2.16 50.57 -29.50
CA ALA A 6 -2.32 49.69 -28.33
C ALA A 6 -3.72 49.08 -28.44
N GLN A 7 -3.81 47.81 -28.85
CA GLN A 7 -5.07 47.03 -28.77
C GLN A 7 -5.31 46.68 -27.31
N GLY A 8 -6.24 47.38 -26.68
CA GLY A 8 -6.70 47.03 -25.33
C GLY A 8 -7.43 45.68 -25.35
N PHE A 9 -7.03 44.79 -24.48
CA PHE A 9 -7.77 43.54 -24.23
C PHE A 9 -9.18 43.88 -23.74
N ALA A 10 -10.21 43.41 -24.43
CA ALA A 10 -11.58 43.63 -23.99
C ALA A 10 -11.87 42.76 -22.76
N LEU A 11 -12.53 43.31 -21.74
CA LEU A 11 -12.90 42.59 -20.51
C LEU A 11 -13.76 41.35 -20.81
N ILE A 12 -14.53 41.41 -21.90
CA ILE A 12 -15.35 40.28 -22.38
C ILE A 12 -14.49 39.08 -22.82
N ASP A 13 -13.32 39.30 -23.39
CA ASP A 13 -12.42 38.23 -23.82
C ASP A 13 -11.92 37.40 -22.59
N ILE A 14 -11.59 38.12 -21.51
CA ILE A 14 -11.17 37.50 -20.26
C ILE A 14 -12.30 36.67 -19.65
N ILE A 15 -13.52 37.23 -19.60
CA ILE A 15 -14.69 36.51 -19.04
C ILE A 15 -15.02 35.29 -19.88
N PHE A 16 -14.94 35.40 -21.20
CA PHE A 16 -15.18 34.28 -22.11
C PHE A 16 -14.18 33.14 -21.92
N VAL A 17 -12.89 33.46 -21.84
CA VAL A 17 -11.82 32.49 -21.59
C VAL A 17 -11.98 31.84 -20.21
N CYS A 18 -12.26 32.62 -19.17
CA CYS A 18 -12.54 32.09 -17.83
C CYS A 18 -13.75 31.14 -17.83
N GLY A 19 -14.80 31.44 -18.60
CA GLY A 19 -15.98 30.59 -18.75
C GLY A 19 -15.63 29.24 -19.39
N ILE A 20 -14.82 29.25 -20.46
CA ILE A 20 -14.35 28.00 -21.11
C ILE A 20 -13.50 27.18 -20.17
N ILE A 21 -12.53 27.81 -19.47
CA ILE A 21 -11.66 27.11 -18.51
C ILE A 21 -12.51 26.50 -17.39
N GLY A 22 -13.48 27.22 -16.85
CA GLY A 22 -14.37 26.73 -15.81
C GLY A 22 -15.18 25.50 -16.26
N LEU A 23 -15.69 25.52 -17.49
CA LEU A 23 -16.44 24.41 -18.08
C LEU A 23 -15.55 23.17 -18.30
N LEU A 24 -14.34 23.36 -18.81
CA LEU A 24 -13.37 22.27 -18.99
C LEU A 24 -12.91 21.69 -17.65
N ALA A 25 -12.64 22.55 -16.66
CA ALA A 25 -12.27 22.12 -15.31
C ALA A 25 -13.36 21.27 -14.65
N GLY A 26 -14.63 21.63 -14.84
CA GLY A 26 -15.77 20.88 -14.29
C GLY A 26 -15.84 19.43 -14.76
N ILE A 27 -15.36 19.12 -15.97
CA ILE A 27 -15.31 17.75 -16.53
C ILE A 27 -14.00 17.05 -16.13
N ALA A 28 -12.88 17.80 -16.08
CA ALA A 28 -11.56 17.24 -15.85
C ALA A 28 -11.33 16.80 -14.38
N LEU A 29 -11.84 17.53 -13.40
CA LEU A 29 -11.62 17.25 -11.98
C LEU A 29 -12.10 15.87 -11.54
N PRO A 30 -13.32 15.41 -11.84
CA PRO A 30 -13.77 14.07 -11.44
C PRO A 30 -12.97 12.95 -12.10
N SER A 31 -12.51 13.13 -13.35
CA SER A 31 -11.73 12.13 -14.05
C SER A 31 -10.32 11.99 -13.45
N MET A 32 -9.69 13.10 -13.05
CA MET A 32 -8.40 13.13 -12.40
C MET A 32 -8.43 12.43 -11.02
N LEU A 33 -9.49 12.62 -10.23
CA LEU A 33 -9.65 11.95 -8.94
C LEU A 33 -9.75 10.43 -9.10
N ARG A 34 -10.52 9.94 -10.07
CA ARG A 34 -10.61 8.50 -10.37
C ARG A 34 -9.27 7.93 -10.84
N ALA A 35 -8.54 8.65 -11.68
CA ALA A 35 -7.22 8.26 -12.14
C ALA A 35 -6.23 8.16 -10.95
N LYS A 36 -6.25 9.14 -10.04
CA LYS A 36 -5.44 9.12 -8.80
C LYS A 36 -5.78 7.90 -7.93
N GLN A 37 -7.06 7.59 -7.70
CA GLN A 37 -7.50 6.44 -6.93
C GLN A 37 -7.05 5.12 -7.58
N SER A 38 -7.15 5.00 -8.90
CA SER A 38 -6.68 3.82 -9.64
C SER A 38 -5.17 3.65 -9.53
N ALA A 39 -4.41 4.73 -9.67
CA ALA A 39 -2.95 4.72 -9.56
C ALA A 39 -2.50 4.36 -8.13
N SER A 40 -3.14 4.93 -7.11
CA SER A 40 -2.83 4.60 -5.70
C SER A 40 -3.17 3.15 -5.37
N GLY A 41 -4.28 2.61 -5.87
CA GLY A 41 -4.63 1.20 -5.74
C GLY A 41 -3.62 0.27 -6.40
N ALA A 42 -3.17 0.58 -7.61
CA ALA A 42 -2.11 -0.20 -8.28
C ALA A 42 -0.79 -0.18 -7.50
N SER A 43 -0.42 0.99 -6.95
CA SER A 43 0.75 1.12 -6.06
C SER A 43 0.60 0.30 -4.78
N ALA A 44 -0.61 0.26 -4.19
CA ALA A 44 -0.90 -0.55 -3.01
C ALA A 44 -0.72 -2.04 -3.31
N VAL A 45 -1.27 -2.55 -4.42
CA VAL A 45 -1.07 -3.95 -4.86
C VAL A 45 0.40 -4.26 -5.08
N GLY A 46 1.18 -3.35 -5.67
CA GLY A 46 2.63 -3.50 -5.81
C GLY A 46 3.34 -3.62 -4.47
N SER A 47 2.97 -2.78 -3.49
CA SER A 47 3.52 -2.86 -2.12
C SER A 47 3.12 -4.15 -1.40
N MET A 48 1.89 -4.64 -1.58
CA MET A 48 1.43 -5.93 -1.02
C MET A 48 2.22 -7.12 -1.61
N ARG A 49 2.53 -7.10 -2.91
CA ARG A 49 3.41 -8.11 -3.53
C ARG A 49 4.82 -8.08 -2.97
N SER A 50 5.35 -6.88 -2.71
CA SER A 50 6.66 -6.72 -2.07
C SER A 50 6.67 -7.28 -0.65
N ILE A 51 5.60 -7.07 0.13
CA ILE A 51 5.43 -7.63 1.47
C ILE A 51 5.38 -9.16 1.40
N ASN A 52 4.56 -9.74 0.52
CA ASN A 52 4.48 -11.21 0.33
C ASN A 52 5.85 -11.82 -0.01
N SER A 53 6.58 -11.18 -0.92
CA SER A 53 7.92 -11.63 -1.30
C SER A 53 8.91 -11.55 -0.15
N ALA A 54 8.85 -10.48 0.65
CA ALA A 54 9.71 -10.28 1.81
C ALA A 54 9.42 -11.30 2.91
N GLU A 55 8.14 -11.56 3.21
CA GLU A 55 7.70 -12.57 4.18
C GLU A 55 8.15 -13.97 3.77
N LEU A 56 7.95 -14.34 2.50
CA LEU A 56 8.40 -15.62 1.99
C LEU A 56 9.93 -15.74 2.07
N THR A 57 10.66 -14.69 1.70
CA THR A 57 12.13 -14.69 1.78
C THR A 57 12.59 -14.80 3.23
N PHE A 58 11.97 -14.06 4.16
CA PHE A 58 12.23 -14.16 5.58
C PHE A 58 12.01 -15.58 6.09
N ALA A 59 10.86 -16.17 5.81
CA ALA A 59 10.51 -17.51 6.26
C ALA A 59 11.52 -18.58 5.76
N LEU A 60 11.95 -18.48 4.49
CA LEU A 60 12.84 -19.46 3.88
C LEU A 60 14.30 -19.30 4.29
N THR A 61 14.77 -18.08 4.61
CA THR A 61 16.20 -17.81 4.81
C THR A 61 16.57 -17.46 6.24
N CYS A 62 15.64 -17.02 7.06
CA CYS A 62 15.89 -16.44 8.38
C CYS A 62 14.95 -16.93 9.47
N GLY A 63 13.69 -17.10 9.15
CA GLY A 63 12.63 -17.45 10.10
C GLY A 63 12.45 -18.95 10.33
N ASN A 64 13.28 -19.82 9.75
CA ASN A 64 13.20 -21.29 9.88
C ASN A 64 11.79 -21.84 9.52
N GLY A 65 11.15 -21.27 8.51
CA GLY A 65 9.80 -21.62 8.07
C GLY A 65 8.68 -20.82 8.73
N PHE A 66 9.01 -19.87 9.63
CA PHE A 66 8.07 -18.96 10.28
C PHE A 66 8.15 -17.56 9.66
N TYR A 67 7.06 -16.82 9.76
CA TYR A 67 6.88 -15.48 9.20
C TYR A 67 7.19 -14.39 10.22
N ALA A 68 7.47 -13.19 9.72
CA ALA A 68 7.68 -12.02 10.56
C ALA A 68 6.35 -11.56 11.19
N PRO A 69 6.34 -11.17 12.47
CA PRO A 69 5.10 -10.75 13.14
C PRO A 69 4.63 -9.35 12.74
N ASN A 70 5.50 -8.51 12.14
CA ASN A 70 5.19 -7.13 11.78
C ASN A 70 6.15 -6.58 10.71
N LEU A 71 5.83 -5.38 10.18
CA LEU A 71 6.62 -4.69 9.16
C LEU A 71 8.03 -4.30 9.64
N THR A 72 8.17 -3.91 10.89
CA THR A 72 9.47 -3.46 11.42
C THR A 72 10.48 -4.60 11.44
N THR A 73 10.06 -5.82 11.75
CA THR A 73 10.90 -7.02 11.71
C THR A 73 11.50 -7.28 10.32
N LEU A 74 10.72 -7.07 9.25
CA LEU A 74 11.21 -7.21 7.88
C LEU A 74 12.24 -6.13 7.48
N GLY A 75 12.29 -5.04 8.24
CA GLY A 75 13.27 -3.96 8.09
C GLY A 75 14.63 -4.26 8.70
N PHE A 76 14.73 -5.27 9.55
CA PHE A 76 16.02 -5.67 10.13
C PHE A 76 16.75 -6.65 9.21
N PRO A 77 18.00 -6.32 8.79
CA PRO A 77 18.77 -7.21 7.95
C PRO A 77 19.21 -8.47 8.72
N PRO A 78 19.43 -9.59 8.03
CA PRO A 78 20.05 -10.79 8.62
C PRO A 78 21.43 -10.48 9.18
N THR A 79 21.87 -11.23 10.19
CA THR A 79 23.23 -11.13 10.73
C THR A 79 24.28 -11.31 9.63
N GLY A 80 25.13 -10.30 9.45
CA GLY A 80 26.16 -10.28 8.41
C GLY A 80 25.72 -9.71 7.06
N SER A 81 24.47 -9.28 6.93
CA SER A 81 23.94 -8.52 5.78
C SER A 81 23.66 -7.07 6.16
N HIS A 82 23.67 -6.21 5.15
CA HIS A 82 23.21 -4.81 5.29
C HIS A 82 21.88 -4.56 4.58
N GLU A 83 21.34 -5.56 3.90
CA GLU A 83 20.08 -5.43 3.15
C GLU A 83 18.92 -6.03 3.95
N PRO A 84 17.87 -5.24 4.23
CA PRO A 84 16.67 -5.72 4.87
C PRO A 84 15.84 -6.58 3.91
N PHE A 85 14.93 -7.42 4.44
CA PHE A 85 13.98 -8.21 3.65
C PHE A 85 12.99 -7.34 2.90
N LEU A 86 12.59 -6.23 3.50
CA LEU A 86 11.67 -5.25 2.92
C LEU A 86 12.25 -3.85 3.09
N GLY A 87 12.36 -3.13 1.99
CA GLY A 87 12.87 -1.75 1.94
C GLY A 87 11.80 -0.74 1.51
N GLY A 88 12.26 0.44 1.08
CA GLY A 88 11.41 1.43 0.44
C GLY A 88 10.44 2.16 1.37
N GLY A 89 10.77 2.27 2.65
CA GLY A 89 9.98 3.03 3.62
C GLY A 89 8.74 2.30 4.13
N LEU A 90 8.59 1.00 3.84
CA LEU A 90 7.49 0.17 4.37
C LEU A 90 7.78 -0.43 5.74
N THR A 91 8.97 -0.22 6.30
CA THR A 91 9.41 -0.81 7.57
C THR A 91 9.75 0.22 8.64
N ALA A 92 9.37 1.48 8.42
CA ALA A 92 9.63 2.58 9.35
C ALA A 92 8.85 2.45 10.68
N SER A 93 7.73 1.75 10.65
CA SER A 93 6.88 1.44 11.81
C SER A 93 5.96 0.26 11.45
N ASP A 94 5.24 -0.29 12.44
CA ASP A 94 4.29 -1.40 12.22
C ASP A 94 3.05 -0.97 11.42
N THR A 95 2.79 0.33 11.33
CA THR A 95 1.79 0.91 10.44
C THR A 95 2.42 2.02 9.62
N VAL A 96 2.42 1.88 8.30
CA VAL A 96 3.08 2.81 7.38
C VAL A 96 2.10 3.40 6.39
N LEU A 97 2.15 4.71 6.22
CA LEU A 97 1.37 5.44 5.22
C LEU A 97 2.19 5.59 3.94
N LYS A 98 1.67 5.08 2.83
CA LYS A 98 2.32 5.20 1.52
C LYS A 98 1.28 5.30 0.41
N THR A 99 1.44 6.29 -0.45
CA THR A 99 0.63 6.50 -1.68
C THR A 99 -0.90 6.50 -1.43
N GLY A 100 -1.35 7.03 -0.28
CA GLY A 100 -2.77 7.11 0.08
C GLY A 100 -3.35 5.83 0.69
N TYR A 101 -2.48 4.90 1.13
CA TYR A 101 -2.84 3.69 1.85
C TYR A 101 -2.06 3.57 3.16
N SER A 102 -2.71 2.99 4.16
CA SER A 102 -2.10 2.54 5.42
C SER A 102 -1.79 1.06 5.30
N PHE A 103 -0.54 0.69 5.47
CA PHE A 103 -0.08 -0.70 5.43
C PHE A 103 0.21 -1.19 6.84
N ARG A 104 -0.19 -2.43 7.13
CA ARG A 104 0.12 -3.13 8.37
C ARG A 104 0.29 -4.62 8.10
N VAL A 105 1.23 -5.24 8.81
CA VAL A 105 1.42 -6.69 8.87
C VAL A 105 1.26 -7.13 10.31
N GLU A 106 0.54 -8.22 10.51
CA GLU A 106 0.36 -8.86 11.81
C GLU A 106 0.46 -10.36 11.64
N GLY A 107 1.18 -11.01 12.55
CA GLY A 107 1.26 -12.46 12.69
C GLY A 107 1.19 -12.85 14.15
N ALA A 108 0.37 -13.86 14.47
CA ALA A 108 0.26 -14.35 15.84
C ALA A 108 1.54 -15.09 16.25
N ALA A 109 2.20 -14.61 17.30
CA ALA A 109 3.40 -15.23 17.86
C ALA A 109 3.17 -16.70 18.19
N TYR A 110 4.08 -17.57 17.74
CA TYR A 110 4.00 -19.01 17.97
C TYR A 110 5.06 -19.46 18.97
N SER A 111 4.63 -19.91 20.14
CA SER A 111 5.49 -20.15 21.32
C SER A 111 6.67 -21.10 21.11
N THR A 112 6.63 -21.95 20.08
CA THR A 112 7.71 -22.90 19.75
C THR A 112 8.48 -22.49 18.50
N ALA A 113 8.24 -21.30 17.93
CA ALA A 113 9.03 -20.78 16.83
C ALA A 113 10.49 -20.58 17.29
N PRO A 114 11.48 -21.03 16.51
CA PRO A 114 12.88 -20.78 16.83
C PRO A 114 13.24 -19.30 16.68
N ALA A 115 14.34 -18.90 17.28
CA ALA A 115 14.90 -17.57 17.08
C ALA A 115 15.25 -17.35 15.60
N SER A 116 15.04 -16.13 15.11
CA SER A 116 15.38 -15.76 13.73
C SER A 116 16.82 -15.24 13.60
N CYS A 117 17.30 -15.19 12.36
CA CYS A 117 18.64 -14.68 12.06
C CYS A 117 18.76 -13.15 12.16
N ASN A 118 17.64 -12.42 12.27
CA ASN A 118 17.59 -10.96 12.31
C ASN A 118 17.15 -10.38 13.67
N GLY A 119 17.13 -11.22 14.72
CA GLY A 119 16.99 -10.76 16.09
C GLY A 119 15.65 -10.99 16.76
N LEU A 120 14.72 -11.76 16.17
CA LEU A 120 13.57 -12.26 16.91
C LEU A 120 13.98 -13.36 17.88
N ASP A 121 13.46 -13.32 19.09
CA ASP A 121 13.66 -14.35 20.09
C ASP A 121 12.76 -15.58 19.83
N VAL A 122 13.05 -16.67 20.55
CA VAL A 122 12.23 -17.89 20.51
C VAL A 122 10.79 -17.56 20.91
N GLY A 123 9.84 -17.99 20.07
CA GLY A 123 8.40 -17.78 20.31
C GLY A 123 7.83 -16.46 19.77
N GLU A 124 8.61 -15.64 19.09
CA GLU A 124 8.13 -14.35 18.55
C GLU A 124 7.70 -14.42 17.08
N ALA A 125 8.25 -15.33 16.29
CA ALA A 125 7.84 -15.51 14.90
C ALA A 125 6.46 -16.17 14.79
N ALA A 126 5.76 -16.00 13.67
CA ALA A 126 4.40 -16.44 13.44
C ALA A 126 4.32 -17.62 12.46
N GLN A 127 3.29 -18.48 12.58
CA GLN A 127 3.04 -19.56 11.60
C GLN A 127 2.41 -19.06 10.30
N GLY A 128 1.78 -17.91 10.35
CA GLY A 128 1.18 -17.22 9.23
C GLY A 128 1.23 -15.71 9.47
N PHE A 129 0.73 -14.94 8.54
CA PHE A 129 0.61 -13.49 8.70
C PHE A 129 -0.62 -12.99 7.95
N ILE A 130 -1.11 -11.83 8.33
CA ILE A 130 -2.02 -11.02 7.55
C ILE A 130 -1.34 -9.70 7.22
N ALA A 131 -1.42 -9.29 5.98
CA ALA A 131 -1.02 -7.95 5.56
C ALA A 131 -2.24 -7.25 4.98
N ILE A 132 -2.45 -6.01 5.38
CA ILE A 132 -3.58 -5.20 4.93
C ILE A 132 -3.10 -3.86 4.37
N ALA A 133 -3.84 -3.36 3.40
CA ALA A 133 -3.69 -2.03 2.85
C ALA A 133 -5.06 -1.36 2.81
N GLU A 134 -5.25 -0.39 3.68
CA GLU A 134 -6.49 0.35 3.82
C GLU A 134 -6.34 1.77 3.29
N PRO A 135 -7.29 2.28 2.50
CA PRO A 135 -7.22 3.63 1.97
C PRO A 135 -7.32 4.66 3.09
N THR A 136 -6.52 5.72 3.01
CA THR A 136 -6.56 6.83 3.96
C THR A 136 -7.68 7.83 3.63
N GLU A 137 -8.15 7.85 2.38
CA GLU A 137 -9.25 8.70 1.94
C GLU A 137 -10.57 7.91 1.93
N PRO A 138 -11.63 8.35 2.65
CA PRO A 138 -12.91 7.65 2.72
C PRO A 138 -13.63 7.51 1.36
N SER A 139 -13.27 8.34 0.39
CA SER A 139 -13.82 8.28 -0.97
C SER A 139 -13.25 7.15 -1.83
N ASN A 140 -12.19 6.48 -1.37
CA ASN A 140 -11.58 5.36 -2.06
C ASN A 140 -12.14 4.04 -1.50
N PRO A 141 -12.95 3.29 -2.27
CA PRO A 141 -13.63 2.09 -1.78
C PRO A 141 -12.78 0.81 -1.94
N ARG A 142 -11.47 0.90 -2.20
CA ARG A 142 -10.63 -0.26 -2.51
C ARG A 142 -9.77 -0.62 -1.32
N PHE A 143 -10.06 -1.74 -0.69
CA PHE A 143 -9.30 -2.32 0.42
C PHE A 143 -8.59 -3.58 -0.07
N PHE A 144 -7.34 -3.76 0.33
CA PHE A 144 -6.54 -4.91 -0.07
C PHE A 144 -6.04 -5.66 1.15
N ALA A 145 -5.99 -6.99 1.05
CA ALA A 145 -5.37 -7.85 2.05
C ALA A 145 -4.67 -9.04 1.39
N THR A 146 -3.67 -9.57 2.08
CA THR A 146 -2.99 -10.81 1.72
C THR A 146 -2.56 -11.56 2.97
N ASN A 147 -2.17 -12.80 2.83
CA ASN A 147 -1.72 -13.66 3.92
C ASN A 147 -0.65 -14.64 3.44
N ALA A 148 -0.29 -15.60 4.28
CA ALA A 148 0.71 -16.63 3.97
C ALA A 148 0.37 -17.50 2.73
N SER A 149 -0.87 -17.49 2.23
CA SER A 149 -1.23 -18.14 0.95
C SER A 149 -0.73 -17.37 -0.27
N GLY A 150 -0.25 -16.12 -0.12
CA GLY A 150 0.34 -15.30 -1.18
C GLY A 150 -0.66 -14.65 -2.15
N SER A 151 -1.95 -14.97 -2.05
CA SER A 151 -3.00 -14.35 -2.87
C SER A 151 -3.37 -12.98 -2.32
N ILE A 152 -3.57 -12.00 -3.20
CA ILE A 152 -4.05 -10.67 -2.83
C ILE A 152 -5.55 -10.60 -3.09
N TYR A 153 -6.28 -10.17 -2.08
CA TYR A 153 -7.73 -10.01 -2.12
C TYR A 153 -8.09 -8.53 -2.13
N GLU A 154 -9.15 -8.19 -2.88
CA GLU A 154 -9.75 -6.86 -2.92
C GLU A 154 -11.19 -6.92 -2.44
N HIS A 155 -11.59 -5.92 -1.67
CA HIS A 155 -12.97 -5.73 -1.20
C HIS A 155 -13.32 -4.24 -1.11
N THR A 156 -14.60 -3.93 -0.97
CA THR A 156 -15.10 -2.55 -0.80
C THR A 156 -15.16 -2.08 0.66
N ALA A 157 -14.79 -2.93 1.60
CA ALA A 157 -14.71 -2.65 3.02
C ALA A 157 -13.43 -3.29 3.61
N SER A 158 -13.04 -2.89 4.82
CA SER A 158 -11.88 -3.45 5.50
C SER A 158 -11.93 -4.98 5.56
N LEU A 159 -10.84 -5.61 5.18
CA LEU A 159 -10.64 -7.06 5.26
C LEU A 159 -9.99 -7.49 6.58
N TYR A 160 -9.58 -6.54 7.43
CA TYR A 160 -8.79 -6.81 8.63
C TYR A 160 -9.42 -7.86 9.55
N ALA A 161 -10.70 -7.72 9.87
CA ALA A 161 -11.37 -8.61 10.82
C ALA A 161 -11.73 -10.00 10.26
N ILE A 162 -11.67 -10.16 8.93
CA ILE A 162 -12.13 -11.37 8.24
C ILE A 162 -11.02 -12.10 7.49
N MET A 163 -9.82 -11.52 7.43
CA MET A 163 -8.65 -12.12 6.79
C MET A 163 -7.99 -13.11 7.74
N PRO A 164 -7.93 -14.41 7.43
CA PRO A 164 -7.16 -15.37 8.22
C PRO A 164 -5.68 -15.28 7.88
N GLU A 165 -4.79 -15.71 8.78
CA GLU A 165 -3.35 -15.79 8.52
C GLU A 165 -3.01 -16.79 7.40
N VAL A 166 -3.85 -17.80 7.20
CA VAL A 166 -3.72 -18.81 6.15
C VAL A 166 -5.10 -19.14 5.59
N GLY A 167 -5.20 -19.27 4.27
CA GLY A 167 -6.46 -19.61 3.59
C GLY A 167 -7.18 -18.38 3.02
N GLU A 168 -8.43 -18.56 2.65
CA GLU A 168 -9.23 -17.53 1.99
C GLU A 168 -10.09 -16.76 3.00
N PRO A 169 -10.27 -15.44 2.84
CA PRO A 169 -11.19 -14.65 3.64
C PRO A 169 -12.64 -14.99 3.30
N THR A 170 -13.55 -14.68 4.21
CA THR A 170 -15.00 -14.93 4.03
C THR A 170 -15.66 -13.99 3.00
N ALA A 171 -14.97 -12.92 2.61
CA ALA A 171 -15.42 -11.98 1.59
C ALA A 171 -14.22 -11.39 0.84
N GLY A 172 -14.48 -10.79 -0.33
CA GLY A 172 -13.46 -10.28 -1.23
C GLY A 172 -13.24 -11.17 -2.45
N HIS A 173 -12.50 -10.68 -3.43
CA HIS A 173 -12.11 -11.44 -4.61
C HIS A 173 -10.60 -11.36 -4.83
N VAL A 174 -10.03 -12.42 -5.38
CA VAL A 174 -8.60 -12.50 -5.69
C VAL A 174 -8.26 -11.59 -6.86
N ILE A 175 -7.23 -10.77 -6.72
CA ILE A 175 -6.65 -10.01 -7.82
C ILE A 175 -5.62 -10.91 -8.53
N ARG A 176 -5.81 -11.09 -9.82
CA ARG A 176 -4.90 -11.84 -10.69
C ARG A 176 -3.87 -10.93 -11.36
#